data_a17e448a62a000f32993d2fd82478a76
#
_entry.id   a17e448a62a000f32993d2fd82478a76
#
_cell.length_a   1.000
_cell.length_b   1.000
_cell.length_c   1.000
_cell.angle_alpha   90.00
_cell.angle_beta   90.00
_cell.angle_gamma   90.00
#
_symmetry.space_group_name_H-M   'P 1'
#
loop_
_entity.id
_entity.type
_entity.pdbx_description
1 polymer ?
#
loop_
_entity_poly.entity_id
_entity_poly.type
_entity_poly.pdbx_seq_one_letter_code
_entity_poly.pdbx_strand_id
1 'polypeptide(L)'
;MPTRRKSRRRKRSPAFALLFLLGLGCCVIAAALWLWSPDRSPQTAEATAPPAAPADIPARREPLAAAMPEASEEPEAPEAPAPSVAAATVAPATAAPIAQAPPSPAATVIAATGGRPRLAIIIDDCGQWPDTERAFVALPFPLTLSVLPHVRFGGAIARDASAAGKGVMLHLPMQTISGRYPGPGTITTTMDDAAIRSELTSDLAELPQARGVNNHEGSLATQDARVMGDIADVLARDGRFFIDSRTSSASVGESVARERGVPSAGRSVFLDNVDDEAAVEARLREAVRDAIATGSAIAIGHPRPATLAAVRNLGPTFEADGVELTLASALVH
;
A
#
# COMPACT_ATOMS: atom_id res chain seq x y z
N MET A 1 -35.96 5.31 -59.31
CA MET A 1 -36.79 4.26 -58.65
C MET A 1 -36.08 3.86 -57.38
N PRO A 2 -36.59 4.15 -56.17
CA PRO A 2 -35.94 3.75 -54.92
C PRO A 2 -36.49 2.42 -54.44
N THR A 3 -35.62 1.48 -54.13
CA THR A 3 -35.94 0.14 -53.62
C THR A 3 -36.26 0.18 -52.12
N ARG A 4 -37.48 -0.24 -51.83
CA ARG A 4 -38.07 -0.29 -50.49
C ARG A 4 -37.48 -1.45 -49.67
N ARG A 5 -36.70 -1.17 -48.63
CA ARG A 5 -36.11 -2.15 -47.67
C ARG A 5 -37.18 -2.57 -46.68
N LYS A 6 -37.65 -3.83 -46.72
CA LYS A 6 -38.61 -4.41 -45.76
C LYS A 6 -37.91 -4.72 -44.44
N SER A 7 -38.33 -4.10 -43.36
CA SER A 7 -37.89 -4.43 -41.98
C SER A 7 -38.53 -5.75 -41.53
N ARG A 8 -37.72 -6.77 -41.24
CA ARG A 8 -38.13 -8.03 -40.64
C ARG A 8 -38.36 -7.80 -39.12
N ARG A 9 -39.59 -7.74 -38.71
CA ARG A 9 -40.00 -7.84 -37.28
C ARG A 9 -39.63 -9.24 -36.75
N ARG A 10 -38.67 -9.35 -35.85
CA ARG A 10 -38.33 -10.59 -35.13
C ARG A 10 -39.50 -10.93 -34.18
N LYS A 11 -40.21 -12.03 -34.45
CA LYS A 11 -41.21 -12.61 -33.53
C LYS A 11 -40.47 -13.13 -32.27
N ARG A 12 -40.76 -12.59 -31.11
CA ARG A 12 -40.27 -13.11 -29.81
C ARG A 12 -40.92 -14.47 -29.57
N SER A 13 -40.10 -15.47 -29.24
CA SER A 13 -40.53 -16.85 -28.98
C SER A 13 -41.34 -16.90 -27.67
N PRO A 14 -42.47 -17.61 -27.63
CA PRO A 14 -43.32 -17.75 -26.42
C PRO A 14 -42.61 -18.51 -25.28
N ALA A 15 -41.52 -19.21 -25.56
CA ALA A 15 -40.73 -19.95 -24.58
C ALA A 15 -40.10 -19.05 -23.50
N PHE A 16 -39.79 -17.78 -23.82
CA PHE A 16 -39.23 -16.84 -22.84
C PHE A 16 -40.24 -16.33 -21.81
N ALA A 17 -41.52 -16.23 -22.19
CA ALA A 17 -42.59 -15.81 -21.30
C ALA A 17 -42.96 -16.92 -20.29
N LEU A 18 -42.83 -18.18 -20.69
CA LEU A 18 -43.14 -19.33 -19.83
C LEU A 18 -42.08 -19.54 -18.74
N LEU A 19 -40.80 -19.34 -19.08
CA LEU A 19 -39.69 -19.42 -18.09
C LEU A 19 -39.75 -18.30 -17.04
N PHE A 20 -40.21 -17.11 -17.41
CA PHE A 20 -40.34 -15.98 -16.48
C PHE A 20 -41.51 -16.20 -15.50
N LEU A 21 -42.62 -16.79 -15.93
CA LEU A 21 -43.76 -17.10 -15.08
C LEU A 21 -43.48 -18.26 -14.12
N LEU A 22 -42.71 -19.27 -14.54
CA LEU A 22 -42.27 -20.37 -13.65
C LEU A 22 -41.30 -19.87 -12.56
N GLY A 23 -40.38 -18.96 -12.88
CA GLY A 23 -39.47 -18.35 -11.91
C GLY A 23 -40.18 -17.53 -10.84
N LEU A 24 -41.21 -16.74 -11.23
CA LEU A 24 -41.98 -15.95 -10.28
C LEU A 24 -42.84 -16.83 -9.35
N GLY A 25 -43.37 -17.96 -9.85
CA GLY A 25 -44.14 -18.93 -9.07
C GLY A 25 -43.31 -19.59 -7.97
N CYS A 26 -42.05 -19.98 -8.26
CA CYS A 26 -41.14 -20.54 -7.26
C CYS A 26 -40.78 -19.58 -6.13
N CYS A 27 -40.58 -18.29 -6.44
CA CYS A 27 -40.30 -17.28 -5.42
C CYS A 27 -41.49 -17.02 -4.49
N VAL A 28 -42.71 -17.04 -5.00
CA VAL A 28 -43.90 -16.84 -4.17
C VAL A 28 -44.18 -18.05 -3.25
N ILE A 29 -43.92 -19.26 -3.75
CA ILE A 29 -44.05 -20.49 -2.94
C ILE A 29 -43.00 -20.55 -1.84
N ALA A 30 -41.74 -20.16 -2.14
CA ALA A 30 -40.67 -20.11 -1.14
C ALA A 30 -40.95 -19.06 -0.04
N ALA A 31 -41.49 -17.90 -0.40
CA ALA A 31 -41.90 -16.88 0.55
C ALA A 31 -43.11 -17.31 1.43
N ALA A 32 -44.06 -18.01 0.85
CA ALA A 32 -45.20 -18.54 1.60
C ALA A 32 -44.79 -19.66 2.57
N LEU A 33 -43.88 -20.55 2.18
CA LEU A 33 -43.34 -21.60 3.05
C LEU A 33 -42.49 -21.01 4.18
N TRP A 34 -41.77 -19.90 3.93
CA TRP A 34 -40.98 -19.21 4.96
C TRP A 34 -41.85 -18.48 5.98
N LEU A 35 -43.02 -17.94 5.55
CA LEU A 35 -43.98 -17.29 6.42
C LEU A 35 -44.84 -18.26 7.22
N TRP A 36 -44.95 -19.53 6.81
CA TRP A 36 -45.79 -20.55 7.45
C TRP A 36 -44.98 -21.62 8.21
N SER A 37 -43.73 -21.35 8.59
CA SER A 37 -42.96 -22.19 9.49
C SER A 37 -43.50 -22.06 10.91
N PRO A 38 -44.05 -23.14 11.53
CA PRO A 38 -44.68 -23.07 12.86
C PRO A 38 -43.70 -22.99 14.04
N ASP A 39 -42.40 -22.83 13.79
CA ASP A 39 -41.38 -22.89 14.84
C ASP A 39 -40.74 -21.52 15.11
N ARG A 40 -41.62 -20.55 15.49
CA ARG A 40 -41.18 -19.28 16.08
C ARG A 40 -41.75 -19.12 17.48
N SER A 41 -41.39 -20.06 18.37
CA SER A 41 -41.47 -19.79 19.80
C SER A 41 -40.24 -18.98 20.18
N PRO A 42 -40.39 -17.79 20.82
CA PRO A 42 -39.24 -17.15 21.42
C PRO A 42 -38.71 -18.04 22.55
N GLN A 43 -37.52 -18.62 22.40
CA GLN A 43 -36.79 -19.17 23.53
C GLN A 43 -36.52 -18.01 24.49
N THR A 44 -37.30 -17.93 25.55
CA THR A 44 -36.93 -17.20 26.74
C THR A 44 -35.63 -17.79 27.24
N ALA A 45 -34.55 -17.05 27.08
CA ALA A 45 -33.26 -17.34 27.70
C ALA A 45 -33.50 -17.32 29.22
N GLU A 46 -33.54 -18.50 29.81
CA GLU A 46 -33.51 -18.72 31.25
C GLU A 46 -32.13 -18.22 31.69
N ALA A 47 -32.12 -17.09 32.40
CA ALA A 47 -30.90 -16.51 32.95
C ALA A 47 -30.39 -17.47 34.04
N THR A 48 -29.44 -18.32 33.68
CA THR A 48 -28.63 -19.05 34.64
C THR A 48 -27.78 -18.05 35.39
N ALA A 49 -28.09 -17.89 36.70
CA ALA A 49 -27.33 -17.08 37.62
C ALA A 49 -25.84 -17.53 37.63
N PRO A 50 -24.90 -16.60 37.67
CA PRO A 50 -23.49 -16.95 37.81
C PRO A 50 -23.23 -17.62 39.18
N PRO A 51 -22.29 -18.57 39.26
CA PRO A 51 -21.93 -19.23 40.52
C PRO A 51 -21.38 -18.18 41.51
N ALA A 52 -21.79 -18.32 42.78
CA ALA A 52 -21.40 -17.46 43.87
C ALA A 52 -19.86 -17.36 43.98
N ALA A 53 -19.38 -16.15 44.15
CA ALA A 53 -17.99 -15.87 44.43
C ALA A 53 -17.63 -16.44 45.85
N PRO A 54 -16.41 -16.98 46.04
CA PRO A 54 -15.93 -17.35 47.35
C PRO A 54 -15.65 -16.08 48.18
N ALA A 55 -16.03 -16.20 49.48
CA ALA A 55 -16.03 -15.14 50.46
C ALA A 55 -14.60 -14.64 50.83
N ASP A 56 -14.57 -13.35 51.13
CA ASP A 56 -13.69 -12.66 52.06
C ASP A 56 -12.16 -12.84 51.98
N ILE A 57 -11.54 -11.83 51.32
CA ILE A 57 -10.23 -11.34 51.73
C ILE A 57 -10.40 -9.89 52.23
N PRO A 58 -9.95 -9.57 53.46
CA PRO A 58 -10.22 -8.26 54.08
C PRO A 58 -9.47 -7.14 53.34
N ALA A 59 -10.20 -6.05 53.10
CA ALA A 59 -9.68 -4.80 52.57
C ALA A 59 -8.63 -4.19 53.51
N ARG A 60 -7.39 -4.16 53.10
CA ARG A 60 -6.36 -3.32 53.70
C ARG A 60 -6.41 -1.95 53.04
N ARG A 61 -7.06 -1.02 53.70
CA ARG A 61 -6.93 0.43 53.44
C ARG A 61 -5.60 0.89 53.98
N GLU A 62 -4.76 1.46 53.16
CA GLU A 62 -3.89 2.56 53.59
C GLU A 62 -3.61 3.47 52.39
N PRO A 63 -3.77 4.78 52.53
CA PRO A 63 -3.38 5.75 51.51
C PRO A 63 -1.91 6.12 51.77
N LEU A 64 -1.05 5.84 50.81
CA LEU A 64 0.29 6.42 50.82
C LEU A 64 0.40 7.37 49.65
N ALA A 65 0.14 8.65 49.93
CA ALA A 65 0.71 9.72 49.14
C ALA A 65 2.22 9.70 49.41
N ALA A 66 2.99 9.29 48.40
CA ALA A 66 4.45 9.45 48.42
C ALA A 66 4.86 10.20 47.18
N ALA A 67 5.23 11.43 47.38
CA ALA A 67 6.21 12.26 46.71
C ALA A 67 6.89 11.66 45.47
N MET A 68 6.80 12.38 44.35
CA MET A 68 7.71 12.27 43.23
C MET A 68 9.15 12.55 43.73
N PRO A 69 10.15 11.73 43.42
CA PRO A 69 11.53 12.14 43.62
C PRO A 69 11.87 13.21 42.58
N GLU A 70 12.45 14.30 43.08
CA GLU A 70 13.13 15.33 42.32
C GLU A 70 14.16 14.70 41.37
N ALA A 71 14.25 15.29 40.17
CA ALA A 71 15.25 14.98 39.20
C ALA A 71 16.66 15.12 39.82
N SER A 72 17.35 13.99 39.91
CA SER A 72 18.79 14.00 40.24
C SER A 72 19.52 14.59 39.05
N GLU A 73 20.28 15.63 39.32
CA GLU A 73 21.27 16.22 38.40
C GLU A 73 22.22 15.14 37.91
N GLU A 74 22.33 15.06 36.59
CA GLU A 74 23.34 14.27 35.88
C GLU A 74 24.72 14.88 36.18
N PRO A 75 25.74 14.12 36.59
CA PRO A 75 27.07 14.68 36.82
C PRO A 75 27.68 15.11 35.50
N GLU A 76 28.04 16.38 35.44
CA GLU A 76 28.81 17.05 34.39
C GLU A 76 30.10 16.27 34.09
N ALA A 77 30.27 15.81 32.89
CA ALA A 77 31.50 15.17 32.40
C ALA A 77 32.64 16.23 32.35
N PRO A 78 33.90 15.89 32.71
CA PRO A 78 34.98 16.85 32.74
C PRO A 78 35.33 17.33 31.32
N GLU A 79 35.35 18.64 31.17
CA GLU A 79 35.77 19.40 30.02
C GLU A 79 37.21 19.06 29.62
N ALA A 80 37.41 18.51 28.43
CA ALA A 80 38.73 18.30 27.88
C ALA A 80 39.34 19.64 27.45
N PRO A 81 40.66 19.91 27.74
CA PRO A 81 41.24 21.18 27.40
C PRO A 81 41.39 21.40 25.89
N ALA A 82 40.96 22.58 25.46
CA ALA A 82 41.07 23.03 24.07
C ALA A 82 42.53 23.06 23.61
N PRO A 83 42.83 22.59 22.38
CA PRO A 83 44.22 22.74 21.84
C PRO A 83 44.50 24.19 21.47
N SER A 84 45.61 24.70 22.00
CA SER A 84 46.19 26.00 21.71
C SER A 84 46.49 26.13 20.22
N VAL A 85 45.89 27.11 19.55
CA VAL A 85 46.15 27.44 18.14
C VAL A 85 47.49 28.26 18.07
N ALA A 86 48.57 27.60 17.68
CA ALA A 86 49.77 28.29 17.20
C ALA A 86 49.49 28.83 15.80
N ALA A 87 49.55 30.13 15.64
CA ALA A 87 49.44 30.81 14.35
C ALA A 87 50.60 30.45 13.43
N ALA A 88 50.34 29.61 12.43
CA ALA A 88 51.24 29.39 11.31
C ALA A 88 50.78 30.22 10.13
N THR A 89 51.56 31.20 9.77
CA THR A 89 51.41 32.05 8.59
C THR A 89 51.62 31.20 7.34
N VAL A 90 50.53 30.92 6.59
CA VAL A 90 50.60 30.21 5.32
C VAL A 90 50.51 31.24 4.19
N ALA A 91 51.50 31.28 3.35
CA ALA A 91 51.53 32.04 2.10
C ALA A 91 50.45 31.60 1.13
N PRO A 92 49.97 32.48 0.22
CA PRO A 92 48.90 32.12 -0.71
C PRO A 92 49.40 31.11 -1.75
N ALA A 93 48.87 29.88 -1.68
CA ALA A 93 49.06 28.89 -2.74
C ALA A 93 48.12 29.21 -3.90
N THR A 94 48.72 29.37 -5.07
CA THR A 94 48.05 29.56 -6.36
C THR A 94 47.06 28.40 -6.62
N ALA A 95 45.79 28.72 -6.78
CA ALA A 95 44.76 27.73 -7.10
C ALA A 95 45.01 27.11 -8.48
N ALA A 96 45.32 25.83 -8.52
CA ALA A 96 45.24 25.04 -9.74
C ALA A 96 43.79 24.84 -10.18
N PRO A 97 43.51 24.84 -11.50
CA PRO A 97 42.13 24.68 -11.98
C PRO A 97 41.61 23.31 -11.60
N ILE A 98 40.45 23.28 -10.95
CA ILE A 98 39.67 22.04 -10.66
C ILE A 98 39.30 21.42 -11.99
N ALA A 99 39.90 20.27 -12.31
CA ALA A 99 39.52 19.47 -13.44
C ALA A 99 38.04 19.06 -13.25
N GLN A 100 37.16 19.52 -14.15
CA GLN A 100 35.78 19.09 -14.22
C GLN A 100 35.78 17.59 -14.48
N ALA A 101 35.10 16.84 -13.61
CA ALA A 101 34.83 15.42 -13.84
C ALA A 101 34.13 15.27 -15.21
N PRO A 102 34.43 14.20 -15.97
CA PRO A 102 33.78 13.98 -17.24
C PRO A 102 32.26 13.85 -17.01
N PRO A 103 31.42 14.37 -17.91
CA PRO A 103 30.00 14.22 -17.81
C PRO A 103 29.66 12.73 -17.74
N SER A 104 28.87 12.36 -16.74
CA SER A 104 28.29 11.02 -16.64
C SER A 104 27.68 10.66 -17.98
N PRO A 105 27.83 9.43 -18.47
CA PRO A 105 27.27 9.06 -19.77
C PRO A 105 25.80 9.43 -19.80
N ALA A 106 25.41 10.25 -20.77
CA ALA A 106 24.05 10.67 -21.01
C ALA A 106 23.17 9.43 -20.99
N ALA A 107 22.21 9.38 -20.06
CA ALA A 107 21.16 8.41 -20.09
C ALA A 107 20.60 8.41 -21.50
N THR A 108 20.75 7.29 -22.20
CA THR A 108 20.15 7.11 -23.53
C THR A 108 18.66 7.34 -23.34
N VAL A 109 18.16 8.47 -23.81
CA VAL A 109 16.74 8.76 -23.89
C VAL A 109 16.18 7.69 -24.81
N ILE A 110 15.63 6.64 -24.24
CA ILE A 110 14.83 5.67 -24.99
C ILE A 110 13.64 6.49 -25.48
N ALA A 111 13.66 6.80 -26.76
CA ALA A 111 12.59 7.52 -27.44
C ALA A 111 11.28 6.82 -27.06
N ALA A 112 10.40 7.56 -26.40
CA ALA A 112 9.09 7.10 -25.98
C ALA A 112 8.41 6.38 -27.16
N THR A 113 8.12 5.11 -26.99
CA THR A 113 7.21 4.38 -27.84
C THR A 113 5.89 5.15 -27.80
N GLY A 114 5.51 5.82 -28.86
CA GLY A 114 4.42 6.77 -29.13
C GLY A 114 3.14 6.80 -28.27
N GLY A 115 3.19 6.47 -27.00
CA GLY A 115 2.09 6.52 -26.03
C GLY A 115 2.21 7.74 -25.10
N ARG A 116 1.08 8.13 -24.50
CA ARG A 116 1.07 9.19 -23.46
C ARG A 116 1.91 8.75 -22.25
N PRO A 117 2.68 9.68 -21.62
CA PRO A 117 3.32 9.41 -20.33
C PRO A 117 2.30 8.92 -19.30
N ARG A 118 2.69 7.96 -18.46
CA ARG A 118 1.79 7.31 -17.49
C ARG A 118 2.29 7.51 -16.06
N LEU A 119 1.37 7.80 -15.14
CA LEU A 119 1.65 7.94 -13.72
C LEU A 119 0.76 7.00 -12.91
N ALA A 120 1.35 6.17 -12.07
CA ALA A 120 0.63 5.42 -11.06
C ALA A 120 0.83 6.06 -9.69
N ILE A 121 -0.28 6.24 -8.95
CA ILE A 121 -0.27 6.67 -7.54
C ILE A 121 -0.61 5.45 -6.69
N ILE A 122 0.23 5.15 -5.72
CA ILE A 122 0.05 4.09 -4.73
C ILE A 122 -0.16 4.74 -3.37
N ILE A 123 -1.14 4.25 -2.62
CA ILE A 123 -1.39 4.64 -1.23
C ILE A 123 -1.05 3.44 -0.36
N ASP A 124 0.08 3.53 0.34
CA ASP A 124 0.60 2.50 1.25
C ASP A 124 -0.08 2.55 2.63
N ASP A 125 0.23 1.63 3.53
CA ASP A 125 -0.28 1.52 4.91
C ASP A 125 -1.81 1.42 5.04
N CYS A 126 -2.53 1.04 4.00
CA CYS A 126 -3.99 0.93 4.03
C CYS A 126 -4.46 -0.19 4.94
N GLY A 127 -5.67 -0.02 5.51
CA GLY A 127 -6.33 -0.95 6.42
C GLY A 127 -6.41 -0.48 7.86
N GLN A 128 -5.95 0.74 8.16
CA GLN A 128 -5.90 1.31 9.51
C GLN A 128 -6.81 2.54 9.68
N TRP A 129 -6.98 3.36 8.64
CA TRP A 129 -7.75 4.62 8.65
C TRP A 129 -8.89 4.59 7.62
N PRO A 130 -9.95 3.80 7.87
CA PRO A 130 -10.95 3.45 6.87
C PRO A 130 -11.68 4.65 6.26
N ASP A 131 -11.85 5.75 6.99
CA ASP A 131 -12.54 6.94 6.46
C ASP A 131 -11.70 7.67 5.41
N THR A 132 -10.40 7.88 5.68
CA THR A 132 -9.48 8.50 4.74
C THR A 132 -9.25 7.58 3.53
N GLU A 133 -9.08 6.28 3.76
CA GLU A 133 -8.86 5.29 2.70
C GLU A 133 -10.06 5.19 1.76
N ARG A 134 -11.29 5.17 2.29
CA ARG A 134 -12.51 5.23 1.46
C ARG A 134 -12.65 6.53 0.68
N ALA A 135 -12.13 7.64 1.23
CA ALA A 135 -12.08 8.89 0.48
C ALA A 135 -11.11 8.80 -0.72
N PHE A 136 -9.98 8.07 -0.62
CA PHE A 136 -9.14 7.73 -1.78
C PHE A 136 -9.88 6.79 -2.76
N VAL A 137 -10.57 5.77 -2.26
CA VAL A 137 -11.37 4.86 -3.10
C VAL A 137 -12.42 5.61 -3.92
N ALA A 138 -13.01 6.65 -3.36
CA ALA A 138 -14.05 7.47 -4.01
C ALA A 138 -13.52 8.44 -5.08
N LEU A 139 -12.20 8.62 -5.22
CA LEU A 139 -11.65 9.50 -6.25
C LEU A 139 -11.98 8.96 -7.66
N PRO A 140 -12.32 9.82 -8.65
CA PRO A 140 -12.85 9.37 -9.94
C PRO A 140 -11.81 8.89 -10.94
N PHE A 141 -10.56 8.68 -10.54
CA PHE A 141 -9.46 8.28 -11.40
C PHE A 141 -8.73 7.04 -10.86
N PRO A 142 -7.94 6.34 -11.71
CA PRO A 142 -7.17 5.17 -11.28
C PRO A 142 -6.16 5.51 -10.18
N LEU A 143 -6.11 4.67 -9.15
CA LEU A 143 -5.03 4.61 -8.16
C LEU A 143 -4.97 3.20 -7.56
N THR A 144 -3.90 2.89 -6.84
CA THR A 144 -3.68 1.58 -6.22
C THR A 144 -3.57 1.74 -4.71
N LEU A 145 -4.31 0.93 -3.95
CA LEU A 145 -4.18 0.84 -2.50
C LEU A 145 -3.31 -0.36 -2.16
N SER A 146 -2.30 -0.15 -1.34
CA SER A 146 -1.46 -1.19 -0.78
C SER A 146 -1.81 -1.40 0.68
N VAL A 147 -2.30 -2.61 0.97
CA VAL A 147 -3.00 -2.93 2.21
C VAL A 147 -2.12 -3.81 3.09
N LEU A 148 -1.92 -3.41 4.35
CA LEU A 148 -1.22 -4.19 5.35
C LEU A 148 -2.00 -5.47 5.69
N PRO A 149 -1.32 -6.62 5.89
CA PRO A 149 -1.93 -7.81 6.43
C PRO A 149 -2.22 -7.64 7.94
N HIS A 150 -3.06 -8.50 8.50
CA HIS A 150 -3.36 -8.57 9.94
C HIS A 150 -3.89 -7.28 10.56
N VAL A 151 -4.42 -6.35 9.76
CA VAL A 151 -5.02 -5.09 10.25
C VAL A 151 -6.54 -5.14 10.20
N ARG A 152 -7.16 -4.44 11.15
CA ARG A 152 -8.61 -4.55 11.42
C ARG A 152 -9.49 -4.31 10.19
N PHE A 153 -9.17 -3.35 9.34
CA PHE A 153 -10.01 -2.93 8.22
C PHE A 153 -9.45 -3.38 6.87
N GLY A 154 -8.27 -4.06 6.82
CA GLY A 154 -7.57 -4.41 5.58
C GLY A 154 -8.45 -5.12 4.56
N GLY A 155 -9.07 -6.23 4.95
CA GLY A 155 -9.96 -6.98 4.04
C GLY A 155 -11.20 -6.19 3.58
N ALA A 156 -11.72 -5.25 4.39
CA ALA A 156 -12.84 -4.40 3.98
C ALA A 156 -12.39 -3.37 2.94
N ILE A 157 -11.28 -2.68 3.19
CA ILE A 157 -10.70 -1.69 2.27
C ILE A 157 -10.29 -2.33 0.95
N ALA A 158 -9.67 -3.52 0.98
CA ALA A 158 -9.32 -4.26 -0.23
C ALA A 158 -10.55 -4.58 -1.10
N ARG A 159 -11.66 -4.99 -0.48
CA ARG A 159 -12.93 -5.21 -1.19
C ARG A 159 -13.53 -3.92 -1.75
N ASP A 160 -13.59 -2.85 -0.93
CA ASP A 160 -14.11 -1.54 -1.35
C ASP A 160 -13.32 -0.99 -2.54
N ALA A 161 -11.98 -1.05 -2.47
CA ALA A 161 -11.07 -0.62 -3.53
C ALA A 161 -11.27 -1.43 -4.82
N SER A 162 -11.30 -2.77 -4.72
CA SER A 162 -11.50 -3.66 -5.86
C SER A 162 -12.87 -3.43 -6.52
N ALA A 163 -13.94 -3.26 -5.73
CA ALA A 163 -15.29 -2.98 -6.23
C ALA A 163 -15.39 -1.63 -6.96
N ALA A 164 -14.57 -0.65 -6.55
CA ALA A 164 -14.47 0.67 -7.20
C ALA A 164 -13.50 0.69 -8.39
N GLY A 165 -12.94 -0.46 -8.81
CA GLY A 165 -12.00 -0.54 -9.92
C GLY A 165 -10.61 0.01 -9.61
N LYS A 166 -10.26 0.19 -8.33
CA LYS A 166 -8.91 0.54 -7.90
C LYS A 166 -8.00 -0.68 -7.90
N GLY A 167 -6.68 -0.45 -8.06
CA GLY A 167 -5.69 -1.50 -7.84
C GLY A 167 -5.62 -1.87 -6.36
N VAL A 168 -5.34 -3.15 -6.08
CA VAL A 168 -5.07 -3.63 -4.73
C VAL A 168 -3.77 -4.40 -4.73
N MET A 169 -2.90 -4.11 -3.75
CA MET A 169 -1.65 -4.78 -3.48
C MET A 169 -1.59 -5.20 -2.00
N LEU A 170 -0.80 -6.23 -1.70
CA LEU A 170 -0.37 -6.53 -0.35
C LEU A 170 0.82 -5.61 0.00
N HIS A 171 0.73 -4.88 1.10
CA HIS A 171 1.82 -4.11 1.68
C HIS A 171 2.55 -4.99 2.69
N LEU A 172 3.61 -5.66 2.23
CA LEU A 172 4.28 -6.74 2.96
C LEU A 172 5.25 -6.19 4.01
N PRO A 173 5.01 -6.42 5.32
CA PRO A 173 5.93 -5.99 6.37
C PRO A 173 7.28 -6.71 6.24
N MET A 174 8.38 -5.95 6.23
CA MET A 174 9.72 -6.49 6.04
C MET A 174 10.73 -5.82 6.99
N GLN A 175 11.72 -6.58 7.43
CA GLN A 175 12.72 -6.18 8.42
C GLN A 175 13.49 -4.91 8.04
N THR A 176 13.66 -4.01 9.03
CA THR A 176 14.37 -2.75 8.90
C THR A 176 15.83 -2.83 9.42
N ILE A 177 16.70 -1.97 8.91
CA ILE A 177 18.07 -1.77 9.45
C ILE A 177 18.03 -1.20 10.88
N SER A 178 17.06 -0.32 11.16
CA SER A 178 16.93 0.34 12.47
C SER A 178 16.47 -0.60 13.58
N GLY A 179 15.99 -1.82 13.25
CA GLY A 179 15.39 -2.75 14.21
C GLY A 179 13.95 -2.39 14.60
N ARG A 180 13.37 -1.32 14.04
CA ARG A 180 11.95 -1.00 14.21
C ARG A 180 11.11 -2.17 13.70
N TYR A 181 10.11 -2.58 14.50
CA TYR A 181 9.18 -3.65 14.13
C TYR A 181 8.13 -3.15 13.15
N PRO A 182 8.05 -3.69 11.92
CA PRO A 182 7.11 -3.23 10.90
C PRO A 182 5.66 -3.69 11.11
N GLY A 183 5.42 -4.64 11.98
CA GLY A 183 4.07 -5.14 12.24
C GLY A 183 3.97 -6.69 12.13
N PRO A 184 2.77 -7.25 12.35
CA PRO A 184 2.52 -8.67 12.20
C PRO A 184 2.80 -9.14 10.76
N GLY A 185 3.22 -10.39 10.58
CA GLY A 185 3.59 -10.92 9.27
C GLY A 185 4.97 -10.46 8.78
N THR A 186 5.81 -9.84 9.64
CA THR A 186 7.11 -9.32 9.23
C THR A 186 8.04 -10.41 8.72
N ILE A 187 8.45 -10.32 7.47
CA ILE A 187 9.52 -11.15 6.90
C ILE A 187 10.88 -10.61 7.34
N THR A 188 11.73 -11.51 7.89
CA THR A 188 13.06 -11.20 8.38
C THR A 188 14.14 -11.99 7.67
N THR A 189 15.37 -11.47 7.69
CA THR A 189 16.56 -12.15 7.11
C THR A 189 16.96 -13.40 7.87
N THR A 190 16.45 -13.63 9.09
CA THR A 190 16.73 -14.81 9.92
C THR A 190 15.72 -15.94 9.70
N MET A 191 14.61 -15.70 8.99
CA MET A 191 13.67 -16.75 8.60
C MET A 191 14.31 -17.68 7.57
N ASP A 192 13.99 -18.95 7.64
CA ASP A 192 14.32 -19.90 6.57
C ASP A 192 13.39 -19.73 5.36
N ASP A 193 13.75 -20.32 4.23
CA ASP A 193 13.05 -20.19 2.96
C ASP A 193 11.58 -20.65 3.04
N ALA A 194 11.33 -21.73 3.81
CA ALA A 194 9.98 -22.27 3.99
C ALA A 194 9.10 -21.32 4.80
N ALA A 195 9.66 -20.71 5.85
CA ALA A 195 8.96 -19.74 6.69
C ALA A 195 8.61 -18.46 5.90
N ILE A 196 9.54 -17.94 5.07
CA ILE A 196 9.28 -16.76 4.22
C ILE A 196 8.11 -17.03 3.26
N ARG A 197 8.17 -18.17 2.56
CA ARG A 197 7.12 -18.53 1.59
C ARG A 197 5.78 -18.81 2.25
N SER A 198 5.77 -19.40 3.45
CA SER A 198 4.56 -19.65 4.23
C SER A 198 3.91 -18.37 4.69
N GLU A 199 4.68 -17.43 5.25
CA GLU A 199 4.18 -16.14 5.72
C GLU A 199 3.57 -15.34 4.58
N LEU A 200 4.31 -15.14 3.48
CA LEU A 200 3.79 -14.42 2.32
C LEU A 200 2.52 -15.07 1.75
N THR A 201 2.46 -16.41 1.73
CA THR A 201 1.26 -17.12 1.25
C THR A 201 0.06 -16.89 2.18
N SER A 202 0.29 -16.86 3.50
CA SER A 202 -0.73 -16.55 4.50
C SER A 202 -1.27 -15.13 4.34
N ASP A 203 -0.38 -14.14 4.22
CA ASP A 203 -0.74 -12.74 4.05
C ASP A 203 -1.54 -12.50 2.75
N LEU A 204 -1.12 -13.14 1.65
CA LEU A 204 -1.84 -13.08 0.38
C LEU A 204 -3.22 -13.73 0.45
N ALA A 205 -3.40 -14.75 1.30
CA ALA A 205 -4.70 -15.40 1.49
C ALA A 205 -5.71 -14.50 2.23
N GLU A 206 -5.24 -13.59 3.09
CA GLU A 206 -6.10 -12.57 3.72
C GLU A 206 -6.62 -11.53 2.74
N LEU A 207 -5.86 -11.26 1.67
CA LEU A 207 -6.13 -10.21 0.68
C LEU A 207 -6.28 -10.79 -0.74
N PRO A 208 -7.31 -11.59 -1.02
CA PRO A 208 -7.47 -12.25 -2.33
C PRO A 208 -7.64 -11.27 -3.50
N GLN A 209 -7.95 -10.00 -3.24
CA GLN A 209 -8.01 -8.92 -4.24
C GLN A 209 -6.63 -8.42 -4.66
N ALA A 210 -5.56 -8.66 -3.87
CA ALA A 210 -4.22 -8.18 -4.18
C ALA A 210 -3.68 -8.83 -5.46
N ARG A 211 -3.27 -8.02 -6.41
CA ARG A 211 -2.70 -8.47 -7.69
C ARG A 211 -1.18 -8.38 -7.71
N GLY A 212 -0.58 -7.74 -6.73
CA GLY A 212 0.85 -7.57 -6.56
C GLY A 212 1.20 -7.33 -5.11
N VAL A 213 2.49 -7.13 -4.86
CA VAL A 213 3.08 -6.88 -3.54
C VAL A 213 4.03 -5.70 -3.64
N ASN A 214 4.09 -4.87 -2.59
CA ASN A 214 5.23 -3.98 -2.35
C ASN A 214 5.70 -4.09 -0.89
N ASN A 215 6.92 -3.68 -0.62
CA ASN A 215 7.46 -3.76 0.73
C ASN A 215 7.00 -2.60 1.62
N HIS A 216 6.44 -2.94 2.80
CA HIS A 216 6.31 -2.04 3.94
C HIS A 216 7.62 -2.01 4.70
N GLU A 217 8.21 -0.79 4.82
CA GLU A 217 9.57 -0.65 5.34
C GLU A 217 10.59 -1.56 4.60
N GLY A 218 11.25 -2.48 5.27
CA GLY A 218 12.08 -3.50 4.62
C GLY A 218 13.48 -3.05 4.26
N SER A 219 13.99 -1.96 4.83
CA SER A 219 15.31 -1.43 4.47
C SER A 219 16.48 -2.41 4.67
N LEU A 220 16.31 -3.48 5.48
CA LEU A 220 17.28 -4.57 5.60
C LEU A 220 16.91 -5.76 4.70
N ALA A 221 15.68 -6.24 4.80
CA ALA A 221 15.28 -7.49 4.12
C ALA A 221 15.29 -7.36 2.59
N THR A 222 15.01 -6.17 2.03
CA THR A 222 15.07 -5.94 0.58
C THR A 222 16.49 -5.93 0.02
N GLN A 223 17.53 -5.90 0.86
CA GLN A 223 18.92 -6.04 0.44
C GLN A 223 19.38 -7.50 0.38
N ASP A 224 18.60 -8.43 0.96
CA ASP A 224 18.92 -9.86 0.98
C ASP A 224 18.35 -10.55 -0.25
N ALA A 225 19.24 -10.95 -1.17
CA ALA A 225 18.86 -11.59 -2.43
C ALA A 225 18.15 -12.95 -2.21
N ARG A 226 18.43 -13.68 -1.11
CA ARG A 226 17.75 -14.94 -0.77
C ARG A 226 16.30 -14.63 -0.39
N VAL A 227 16.10 -13.70 0.54
CA VAL A 227 14.74 -13.29 0.98
C VAL A 227 13.91 -12.82 -0.21
N MET A 228 14.47 -11.93 -1.03
CA MET A 228 13.77 -11.43 -2.22
C MET A 228 13.54 -12.52 -3.26
N GLY A 229 14.46 -13.50 -3.35
CA GLY A 229 14.29 -14.68 -4.20
C GLY A 229 13.10 -15.55 -3.78
N ASP A 230 12.95 -15.82 -2.49
CA ASP A 230 11.83 -16.61 -1.96
C ASP A 230 10.48 -15.90 -2.17
N ILE A 231 10.46 -14.57 -1.95
CA ILE A 231 9.28 -13.74 -2.24
C ILE A 231 8.95 -13.81 -3.74
N ALA A 232 9.94 -13.62 -4.61
CA ALA A 232 9.75 -13.65 -6.05
C ALA A 232 9.26 -15.01 -6.56
N ASP A 233 9.73 -16.13 -6.00
CA ASP A 233 9.27 -17.47 -6.36
C ASP A 233 7.77 -17.67 -6.06
N VAL A 234 7.26 -17.15 -4.93
CA VAL A 234 5.82 -17.16 -4.61
C VAL A 234 5.05 -16.30 -5.60
N LEU A 235 5.54 -15.09 -5.89
CA LEU A 235 4.87 -14.16 -6.79
C LEU A 235 4.81 -14.69 -8.23
N ALA A 236 5.90 -15.30 -8.72
CA ALA A 236 5.95 -15.92 -10.06
C ALA A 236 4.94 -17.07 -10.17
N ARG A 237 4.88 -17.97 -9.16
CA ARG A 237 3.93 -19.07 -9.11
C ARG A 237 2.48 -18.59 -9.17
N ASP A 238 2.17 -17.48 -8.48
CA ASP A 238 0.82 -16.97 -8.31
C ASP A 238 0.44 -15.92 -9.37
N GLY A 239 1.34 -15.62 -10.31
CA GLY A 239 1.12 -14.64 -11.38
C GLY A 239 0.92 -13.22 -10.87
N ARG A 240 1.64 -12.84 -9.81
CA ARG A 240 1.56 -11.52 -9.18
C ARG A 240 2.77 -10.67 -9.55
N PHE A 241 2.66 -9.35 -9.43
CA PHE A 241 3.74 -8.41 -9.69
C PHE A 241 4.37 -7.88 -8.40
N PHE A 242 5.56 -7.28 -8.51
CA PHE A 242 6.26 -6.64 -7.41
C PHE A 242 6.54 -5.16 -7.68
N ILE A 243 6.32 -4.29 -6.69
CA ILE A 243 6.77 -2.90 -6.68
C ILE A 243 7.79 -2.72 -5.56
N ASP A 244 9.01 -2.33 -5.91
CA ASP A 244 10.01 -1.97 -4.92
C ASP A 244 9.76 -0.55 -4.40
N SER A 245 9.34 -0.42 -3.13
CA SER A 245 9.13 0.88 -2.47
C SER A 245 10.45 1.64 -2.24
N ARG A 246 11.60 1.00 -2.50
CA ARG A 246 12.96 1.59 -2.41
C ARG A 246 13.19 2.32 -1.09
N THR A 247 12.93 1.65 0.02
CA THR A 247 13.21 2.14 1.38
C THR A 247 14.70 2.11 1.71
N SER A 248 15.51 1.47 0.86
CA SER A 248 16.96 1.48 0.85
C SER A 248 17.48 1.67 -0.58
N SER A 249 18.55 2.45 -0.73
CA SER A 249 19.27 2.56 -2.01
C SER A 249 20.01 1.28 -2.41
N ALA A 250 20.22 0.35 -1.45
CA ALA A 250 20.84 -0.96 -1.66
C ALA A 250 19.82 -2.08 -1.88
N SER A 251 18.50 -1.74 -2.05
CA SER A 251 17.49 -2.74 -2.37
C SER A 251 17.83 -3.49 -3.66
N VAL A 252 17.71 -4.81 -3.61
CA VAL A 252 17.79 -5.71 -4.78
C VAL A 252 16.42 -6.24 -5.19
N GLY A 253 15.34 -5.75 -4.55
CA GLY A 253 13.99 -6.28 -4.71
C GLY A 253 13.53 -6.31 -6.16
N GLU A 254 13.59 -5.17 -6.85
CA GLU A 254 13.18 -5.06 -8.25
C GLU A 254 14.02 -5.95 -9.18
N SER A 255 15.36 -5.97 -9.02
CA SER A 255 16.25 -6.77 -9.87
C SER A 255 16.02 -8.26 -9.69
N VAL A 256 15.96 -8.75 -8.45
CA VAL A 256 15.71 -10.16 -8.14
C VAL A 256 14.32 -10.60 -8.61
N ALA A 257 13.29 -9.79 -8.41
CA ALA A 257 11.95 -10.09 -8.91
C ALA A 257 11.96 -10.26 -10.45
N ARG A 258 12.61 -9.34 -11.16
CA ARG A 258 12.74 -9.40 -12.62
C ARG A 258 13.54 -10.62 -13.10
N GLU A 259 14.63 -10.97 -12.43
CA GLU A 259 15.43 -12.17 -12.72
C GLU A 259 14.64 -13.46 -12.56
N ARG A 260 13.62 -13.48 -11.68
CA ARG A 260 12.70 -14.60 -11.48
C ARG A 260 11.46 -14.56 -12.38
N GLY A 261 11.40 -13.63 -13.33
CA GLY A 261 10.28 -13.48 -14.27
C GLY A 261 9.03 -12.86 -13.65
N VAL A 262 9.16 -12.20 -12.50
CA VAL A 262 8.08 -11.44 -11.86
C VAL A 262 8.03 -10.04 -12.48
N PRO A 263 6.91 -9.64 -13.12
CA PRO A 263 6.76 -8.27 -13.59
C PRO A 263 6.99 -7.28 -12.45
N SER A 264 7.91 -6.34 -12.60
CA SER A 264 8.31 -5.47 -11.49
C SER A 264 8.66 -4.06 -11.94
N ALA A 265 8.59 -3.13 -11.00
CA ALA A 265 9.04 -1.75 -11.15
C ALA A 265 9.44 -1.19 -9.78
N GLY A 266 10.13 -0.05 -9.77
CA GLY A 266 10.49 0.64 -8.54
C GLY A 266 9.78 1.99 -8.40
N ARG A 267 9.64 2.48 -7.16
CA ARG A 267 9.13 3.81 -6.86
C ARG A 267 10.03 4.90 -7.47
N SER A 268 9.41 5.86 -8.14
CA SER A 268 10.08 7.08 -8.64
C SER A 268 10.09 8.17 -7.57
N VAL A 269 8.93 8.48 -6.99
CA VAL A 269 8.75 9.61 -6.07
C VAL A 269 8.04 9.16 -4.79
N PHE A 270 8.55 9.62 -3.63
CA PHE A 270 7.86 9.51 -2.35
C PHE A 270 7.12 10.82 -2.05
N LEU A 271 5.81 10.76 -1.81
CA LEU A 271 4.96 11.93 -1.81
C LEU A 271 4.98 12.71 -0.50
N ASP A 272 4.95 12.04 0.62
CA ASP A 272 4.57 12.61 1.92
C ASP A 272 5.61 12.37 3.03
N ASN A 273 6.91 12.53 2.70
CA ASN A 273 7.96 12.66 3.72
C ASN A 273 7.68 13.81 4.69
N VAL A 274 7.02 14.86 4.20
CA VAL A 274 6.51 15.98 4.97
C VAL A 274 4.99 15.93 4.89
N ASP A 275 4.31 15.85 6.04
CA ASP A 275 2.86 15.80 6.13
C ASP A 275 2.26 17.21 5.99
N ASP A 276 2.36 17.75 4.79
CA ASP A 276 1.88 19.07 4.39
C ASP A 276 1.35 19.02 2.95
N GLU A 277 0.17 19.58 2.69
CA GLU A 277 -0.49 19.51 1.38
C GLU A 277 0.36 20.13 0.26
N ALA A 278 0.96 21.29 0.49
CA ALA A 278 1.77 21.96 -0.54
C ALA A 278 3.06 21.19 -0.84
N ALA A 279 3.66 20.56 0.19
CA ALA A 279 4.81 19.68 0.01
C ALA A 279 4.44 18.45 -0.83
N VAL A 280 3.30 17.80 -0.54
CA VAL A 280 2.81 16.65 -1.33
C VAL A 280 2.48 17.07 -2.76
N GLU A 281 1.84 18.23 -2.97
CA GLU A 281 1.58 18.74 -4.31
C GLU A 281 2.87 18.97 -5.11
N ALA A 282 3.93 19.49 -4.47
CA ALA A 282 5.22 19.68 -5.12
C ALA A 282 5.83 18.34 -5.58
N ARG A 283 5.69 17.28 -4.75
CA ARG A 283 6.13 15.91 -5.08
C ARG A 283 5.28 15.28 -6.18
N LEU A 284 3.97 15.51 -6.20
CA LEU A 284 3.11 15.07 -7.31
C LEU A 284 3.51 15.71 -8.64
N ARG A 285 3.80 17.02 -8.65
CA ARG A 285 4.32 17.70 -9.85
C ARG A 285 5.69 17.18 -10.28
N GLU A 286 6.53 16.74 -9.34
CA GLU A 286 7.78 16.04 -9.66
C GLU A 286 7.49 14.71 -10.35
N ALA A 287 6.58 13.89 -9.82
CA ALA A 287 6.19 12.62 -10.43
C ALA A 287 5.62 12.79 -11.85
N VAL A 288 4.87 13.87 -12.10
CA VAL A 288 4.41 14.24 -13.45
C VAL A 288 5.60 14.54 -14.37
N ARG A 289 6.57 15.33 -13.92
CA ARG A 289 7.78 15.64 -14.72
C ARG A 289 8.59 14.37 -15.02
N ASP A 290 8.73 13.48 -14.03
CA ASP A 290 9.42 12.21 -14.22
C ASP A 290 8.70 11.34 -15.24
N ALA A 291 7.38 11.24 -15.16
CA ALA A 291 6.57 10.50 -16.14
C ALA A 291 6.76 11.06 -17.56
N ILE A 292 6.76 12.39 -17.72
CA ILE A 292 7.00 13.04 -19.02
C ILE A 292 8.42 12.74 -19.53
N ALA A 293 9.42 12.78 -18.65
CA ALA A 293 10.83 12.61 -19.03
C ALA A 293 11.17 11.16 -19.38
N THR A 294 10.56 10.17 -18.70
CA THR A 294 10.92 8.75 -18.82
C THR A 294 9.84 7.86 -19.45
N GLY A 295 8.65 8.42 -19.72
CA GLY A 295 7.49 7.70 -20.22
C GLY A 295 6.57 7.13 -19.15
N SER A 296 7.06 6.92 -17.91
CA SER A 296 6.22 6.49 -16.78
C SER A 296 6.86 6.83 -15.44
N ALA A 297 6.02 6.98 -14.39
CA ALA A 297 6.48 7.13 -13.01
C ALA A 297 5.53 6.44 -12.02
N ILE A 298 6.07 6.02 -10.87
CA ILE A 298 5.32 5.50 -9.74
C ILE A 298 5.55 6.43 -8.54
N ALA A 299 4.47 7.00 -8.02
CA ALA A 299 4.46 7.83 -6.84
C ALA A 299 3.81 7.09 -5.67
N ILE A 300 4.45 7.09 -4.49
CA ILE A 300 3.95 6.43 -3.28
C ILE A 300 3.72 7.46 -2.18
N GLY A 301 2.54 7.41 -1.55
CA GLY A 301 2.18 8.16 -0.35
C GLY A 301 1.32 7.31 0.57
N HIS A 302 0.84 7.91 1.68
CA HIS A 302 0.08 7.23 2.73
C HIS A 302 -1.32 7.83 2.90
N PRO A 303 -2.25 7.18 3.61
CA PRO A 303 -3.63 7.65 3.76
C PRO A 303 -3.74 8.79 4.79
N ARG A 304 -2.97 9.86 4.57
CA ARG A 304 -2.96 11.08 5.36
C ARG A 304 -3.92 12.13 4.78
N PRO A 305 -4.50 13.00 5.61
CA PRO A 305 -5.37 14.08 5.12
C PRO A 305 -4.70 15.00 4.11
N ALA A 306 -3.43 15.38 4.32
CA ALA A 306 -2.66 16.22 3.41
C ALA A 306 -2.43 15.53 2.05
N THR A 307 -2.08 14.24 2.06
CA THR A 307 -1.90 13.45 0.83
C THR A 307 -3.22 13.33 0.07
N LEU A 308 -4.33 13.07 0.79
CA LEU A 308 -5.66 13.00 0.18
C LEU A 308 -6.05 14.33 -0.46
N ALA A 309 -5.82 15.46 0.22
CA ALA A 309 -6.14 16.78 -0.31
C ALA A 309 -5.34 17.06 -1.59
N ALA A 310 -4.03 16.89 -1.56
CA ALA A 310 -3.16 17.11 -2.72
C ALA A 310 -3.53 16.21 -3.93
N VAL A 311 -3.76 14.91 -3.69
CA VAL A 311 -4.13 13.95 -4.76
C VAL A 311 -5.52 14.31 -5.33
N ARG A 312 -6.48 14.69 -4.50
CA ARG A 312 -7.82 15.12 -4.94
C ARG A 312 -7.77 16.37 -5.80
N ASN A 313 -6.94 17.35 -5.41
CA ASN A 313 -6.84 18.63 -6.09
C ASN A 313 -6.11 18.52 -7.43
N LEU A 314 -4.97 17.80 -7.46
CA LEU A 314 -4.12 17.73 -8.66
C LEU A 314 -4.47 16.57 -9.59
N GLY A 315 -4.98 15.44 -9.09
CA GLY A 315 -5.26 14.27 -9.92
C GLY A 315 -6.06 14.57 -11.19
N PRO A 316 -7.15 15.37 -11.14
CA PRO A 316 -7.93 15.72 -12.32
C PRO A 316 -7.18 16.57 -13.36
N THR A 317 -6.07 17.24 -12.97
CA THR A 317 -5.31 18.13 -13.88
C THR A 317 -4.27 17.37 -14.71
N PHE A 318 -3.82 16.20 -14.29
CA PHE A 318 -2.71 15.48 -14.93
C PHE A 318 -3.00 15.09 -16.38
N GLU A 319 -4.26 14.82 -16.72
CA GLU A 319 -4.64 14.57 -18.09
C GLU A 319 -4.45 15.80 -19.00
N ALA A 320 -4.74 17.01 -18.48
CA ALA A 320 -4.47 18.26 -19.17
C ALA A 320 -2.97 18.53 -19.30
N ASP A 321 -2.17 18.07 -18.33
CA ASP A 321 -0.70 18.11 -18.37
C ASP A 321 -0.09 17.04 -19.32
N GLY A 322 -0.93 16.26 -19.99
CA GLY A 322 -0.52 15.26 -20.97
C GLY A 322 -0.13 13.91 -20.34
N VAL A 323 -0.36 13.68 -19.05
CA VAL A 323 -0.04 12.46 -18.32
C VAL A 323 -1.32 11.65 -18.03
N GLU A 324 -1.29 10.36 -18.34
CA GLU A 324 -2.38 9.43 -18.05
C GLU A 324 -2.20 8.81 -16.66
N LEU A 325 -3.22 8.95 -15.80
CA LEU A 325 -3.26 8.20 -14.55
C LEU A 325 -3.61 6.73 -14.82
N THR A 326 -2.87 5.82 -14.21
CA THR A 326 -3.07 4.37 -14.38
C THR A 326 -2.89 3.59 -13.09
N LEU A 327 -3.24 2.30 -13.09
CA LEU A 327 -2.94 1.39 -11.99
C LEU A 327 -1.45 1.01 -11.99
N ALA A 328 -0.87 0.73 -10.81
CA ALA A 328 0.52 0.29 -10.68
C ALA A 328 0.82 -0.95 -11.54
N SER A 329 -0.15 -1.88 -11.64
CA SER A 329 -0.05 -3.08 -12.48
C SER A 329 0.17 -2.82 -13.98
N ALA A 330 -0.12 -1.63 -14.47
CA ALA A 330 0.10 -1.26 -15.87
C ALA A 330 1.53 -0.76 -16.15
N LEU A 331 2.34 -0.53 -15.10
CA LEU A 331 3.70 0.01 -15.22
C LEU A 331 4.80 -1.01 -14.93
N VAL A 332 4.45 -2.24 -14.58
CA VAL A 332 5.41 -3.34 -14.36
C VAL A 332 5.74 -4.05 -15.67
N HIS A 333 6.96 -4.54 -15.80
CA HIS A 333 7.48 -5.21 -17.00
C HIS A 333 8.60 -6.20 -16.66
#